data_91d7053e01ac73b434384aa66b7496db
#
_entry.id   91d7053e01ac73b434384aa66b7496db
#
_cell.length_a   1.000
_cell.length_b   1.000
_cell.length_c   1.000
_cell.angle_alpha   90.00
_cell.angle_beta   90.00
_cell.angle_gamma   90.00
#
_symmetry.space_group_name_H-M   'P 1'
#
loop_
_entity.id
_entity.type
_entity.pdbx_description
1 polymer ?
#
loop_
_entity_poly.entity_id
_entity_poly.type
_entity_poly.pdbx_seq_one_letter_code
_entity_poly.pdbx_strand_id
1 'polypeptide(L)'
;MTPEPLGQELAIRRGREPAWSGAITPRFAALIPSDRQDEALTAIKAIHTALFASIAGAILVALWDGLRGRRRRRTVIAGGMVVVETAVYVSNNQVCPLTPLAEELGAARGTVVDIFLPAWAARRIPLVAGSAALLALILNVRALRTSSAASRRHKSPRRPR
;
A
#
# COMPACT_ATOMS: atom_id res chain seq x y z
N MET A 1 11.47 34.44 18.42
CA MET A 1 11.27 34.14 17.00
C MET A 1 11.43 32.65 16.87
N THR A 2 10.33 31.87 16.93
CA THR A 2 10.33 30.43 16.74
C THR A 2 10.50 30.15 15.24
N PRO A 3 11.45 29.30 14.81
CA PRO A 3 11.61 28.97 13.39
C PRO A 3 10.33 28.32 12.88
N GLU A 4 9.86 28.85 11.75
CA GLU A 4 8.63 28.45 11.10
C GLU A 4 8.56 26.94 10.87
N PRO A 5 7.38 26.30 11.12
CA PRO A 5 7.17 24.86 10.88
C PRO A 5 7.34 24.44 9.41
N LEU A 6 7.25 25.40 8.48
CA LEU A 6 7.48 25.19 7.03
C LEU A 6 8.89 24.70 6.70
N GLY A 7 9.91 25.13 7.41
CA GLY A 7 11.29 24.71 7.16
C GLY A 7 11.56 23.25 7.54
N GLN A 8 10.95 22.78 8.62
CA GLN A 8 11.05 21.37 9.03
C GLN A 8 10.23 20.44 8.13
N GLU A 9 9.07 20.87 7.67
CA GLU A 9 8.23 20.10 6.75
C GLU A 9 8.89 19.95 5.37
N LEU A 10 9.55 20.99 4.88
CA LEU A 10 10.36 20.95 3.65
C LEU A 10 11.61 20.06 3.80
N ALA A 11 12.24 20.01 4.96
CA ALA A 11 13.39 19.14 5.22
C ALA A 11 12.97 17.66 5.30
N ILE A 12 11.82 17.35 5.88
CA ILE A 12 11.26 16.00 5.91
C ILE A 12 10.83 15.56 4.52
N ARG A 13 10.35 16.49 3.68
CA ARG A 13 9.95 16.20 2.28
C ARG A 13 11.15 15.97 1.36
N ARG A 14 12.30 16.66 1.56
CA ARG A 14 13.53 16.44 0.76
C ARG A 14 14.11 15.03 0.87
N GLY A 15 13.77 14.27 1.92
CA GLY A 15 14.22 12.89 2.09
C GLY A 15 13.39 11.83 1.36
N ARG A 16 12.27 12.21 0.73
CA ARG A 16 11.34 11.28 0.06
C ARG A 16 11.07 11.67 -1.39
N GLU A 17 12.11 11.92 -2.15
CA GLU A 17 11.95 12.02 -3.60
C GLU A 17 11.69 10.63 -4.18
N PRO A 18 10.77 10.53 -5.17
CA PRO A 18 10.48 9.25 -5.81
C PRO A 18 11.74 8.73 -6.51
N ALA A 19 12.06 7.44 -6.32
CA ALA A 19 13.27 6.86 -6.90
C ALA A 19 13.16 6.76 -8.44
N TRP A 20 12.36 5.82 -8.91
CA TRP A 20 12.26 5.56 -10.36
C TRP A 20 11.07 6.28 -11.01
N SER A 21 9.98 6.52 -10.28
CA SER A 21 8.79 7.16 -10.86
C SER A 21 9.05 8.61 -11.22
N GLY A 22 9.89 9.34 -10.48
CA GLY A 22 10.27 10.71 -10.81
C GLY A 22 10.96 10.85 -12.17
N ALA A 23 11.71 9.83 -12.61
CA ALA A 23 12.39 9.85 -13.91
C ALA A 23 11.45 9.62 -15.09
N ILE A 24 10.34 8.91 -14.91
CA ILE A 24 9.40 8.56 -15.97
C ILE A 24 8.20 9.49 -16.05
N THR A 25 7.81 10.08 -14.94
CA THR A 25 6.62 10.94 -14.80
C THR A 25 6.57 12.12 -15.78
N PRO A 26 7.63 12.93 -15.99
CA PRO A 26 7.59 14.04 -16.93
C PRO A 26 7.30 13.60 -18.36
N ARG A 27 7.76 12.41 -18.75
CA ARG A 27 7.51 11.85 -20.08
C ARG A 27 6.04 11.48 -20.26
N PHE A 28 5.40 10.91 -19.24
CA PHE A 28 3.98 10.59 -19.28
C PHE A 28 3.11 11.85 -19.25
N ALA A 29 3.45 12.84 -18.41
CA ALA A 29 2.73 14.10 -18.36
C ALA A 29 2.77 14.84 -19.68
N ALA A 30 3.91 14.82 -20.39
CA ALA A 30 4.07 15.45 -21.71
C ALA A 30 3.21 14.81 -22.83
N LEU A 31 2.72 13.59 -22.64
CA LEU A 31 1.81 12.93 -23.58
C LEU A 31 0.35 13.38 -23.42
N ILE A 32 0.02 14.07 -22.34
CA ILE A 32 -1.33 14.52 -22.03
C ILE A 32 -1.53 15.94 -22.57
N PRO A 33 -2.46 16.15 -23.52
CA PRO A 33 -2.78 17.47 -24.04
C PRO A 33 -3.21 18.41 -22.92
N SER A 34 -2.85 19.69 -23.01
CA SER A 34 -3.13 20.70 -21.98
C SER A 34 -4.63 20.89 -21.69
N ASP A 35 -5.48 20.70 -22.69
CA ASP A 35 -6.93 20.78 -22.58
C ASP A 35 -7.56 19.58 -21.83
N ARG A 36 -6.79 18.50 -21.61
CA ARG A 36 -7.24 17.28 -20.89
C ARG A 36 -6.54 17.03 -19.57
N GLN A 37 -5.71 17.94 -19.12
CA GLN A 37 -4.95 17.76 -17.86
C GLN A 37 -5.86 17.63 -16.64
N ASP A 38 -6.96 18.37 -16.57
CA ASP A 38 -7.92 18.28 -15.45
C ASP A 38 -8.65 16.94 -15.42
N GLU A 39 -9.03 16.42 -16.58
CA GLU A 39 -9.64 15.08 -16.69
C GLU A 39 -8.66 13.99 -16.27
N ALA A 40 -7.42 14.08 -16.78
CA ALA A 40 -6.36 13.15 -16.45
C ALA A 40 -6.03 13.17 -14.93
N LEU A 41 -5.95 14.36 -14.34
CA LEU A 41 -5.76 14.52 -12.90
C LEU A 41 -6.89 13.87 -12.10
N THR A 42 -8.13 14.08 -12.51
CA THR A 42 -9.31 13.48 -11.88
C THR A 42 -9.27 11.94 -12.00
N ALA A 43 -8.91 11.41 -13.16
CA ALA A 43 -8.75 9.98 -13.37
C ALA A 43 -7.64 9.39 -12.51
N ILE A 44 -6.48 10.03 -12.40
CA ILE A 44 -5.36 9.60 -11.55
C ILE A 44 -5.80 9.55 -10.08
N LYS A 45 -6.51 10.57 -9.62
CA LYS A 45 -7.06 10.62 -8.28
C LYS A 45 -8.03 9.47 -8.02
N ALA A 46 -8.94 9.20 -8.95
CA ALA A 46 -9.90 8.09 -8.85
C ALA A 46 -9.19 6.73 -8.82
N ILE A 47 -8.20 6.50 -9.69
CA ILE A 47 -7.37 5.28 -9.71
C ILE A 47 -6.64 5.11 -8.38
N HIS A 48 -6.02 6.18 -7.86
CA HIS A 48 -5.32 6.13 -6.57
C HIS A 48 -6.26 5.73 -5.43
N THR A 49 -7.46 6.33 -5.38
CA THR A 49 -8.48 5.98 -4.39
C THR A 49 -8.93 4.52 -4.51
N ALA A 50 -9.15 4.04 -5.73
CA ALA A 50 -9.54 2.66 -5.99
C ALA A 50 -8.46 1.65 -5.58
N LEU A 51 -7.19 1.94 -5.89
CA LEU A 51 -6.05 1.14 -5.45
C LEU A 51 -5.97 1.09 -3.93
N PHE A 52 -6.06 2.25 -3.28
CA PHE A 52 -6.04 2.33 -1.82
C PHE A 52 -7.16 1.51 -1.18
N ALA A 53 -8.41 1.65 -1.67
CA ALA A 53 -9.56 0.89 -1.19
C ALA A 53 -9.36 -0.63 -1.41
N SER A 54 -8.78 -1.02 -2.55
CA SER A 54 -8.50 -2.42 -2.87
C SER A 54 -7.47 -3.03 -1.92
N ILE A 55 -6.40 -2.31 -1.61
CA ILE A 55 -5.37 -2.75 -0.66
C ILE A 55 -5.92 -2.82 0.77
N ALA A 56 -6.70 -1.82 1.19
CA ALA A 56 -7.37 -1.86 2.48
C ALA A 56 -8.30 -3.07 2.60
N GLY A 57 -9.10 -3.34 1.57
CA GLY A 57 -9.95 -4.53 1.48
C GLY A 57 -9.15 -5.84 1.53
N ALA A 58 -8.01 -5.90 0.83
CA ALA A 58 -7.12 -7.06 0.85
C ALA A 58 -6.55 -7.33 2.26
N ILE A 59 -6.12 -6.29 2.97
CA ILE A 59 -5.65 -6.41 4.36
C ILE A 59 -6.76 -6.94 5.27
N LEU A 60 -7.99 -6.41 5.14
CA LEU A 60 -9.13 -6.85 5.94
C LEU A 60 -9.49 -8.32 5.66
N VAL A 61 -9.47 -8.76 4.39
CA VAL A 61 -9.68 -10.17 4.02
C VAL A 61 -8.60 -11.06 4.61
N ALA A 62 -7.33 -10.66 4.52
CA ALA A 62 -6.21 -11.41 5.07
C ALA A 62 -6.28 -11.51 6.61
N LEU A 63 -6.65 -10.43 7.30
CA LEU A 63 -6.88 -10.41 8.75
C LEU A 63 -8.02 -11.35 9.15
N TRP A 64 -9.16 -11.22 8.48
CA TRP A 64 -10.35 -12.02 8.78
C TRP A 64 -10.12 -13.51 8.61
N ASP A 65 -9.51 -13.91 7.50
CA ASP A 65 -9.20 -15.32 7.26
C ASP A 65 -8.10 -15.82 8.21
N GLY A 66 -7.11 -14.98 8.54
CA GLY A 66 -6.07 -15.29 9.52
C GLY A 66 -6.61 -15.50 10.93
N LEU A 67 -7.53 -14.65 11.40
CA LEU A 67 -8.21 -14.80 12.69
C LEU A 67 -9.05 -16.09 12.76
N ARG A 68 -9.64 -16.49 11.63
CA ARG A 68 -10.45 -17.73 11.53
C ARG A 68 -9.62 -18.97 11.27
N GLY A 69 -8.33 -18.87 11.14
CA GLY A 69 -7.44 -19.99 10.78
C GLY A 69 -7.79 -20.63 9.43
N ARG A 70 -8.47 -19.91 8.55
CA ARG A 70 -8.95 -20.42 7.26
C ARG A 70 -8.05 -19.95 6.14
N ARG A 71 -7.45 -20.88 5.41
CA ARG A 71 -6.70 -20.59 4.21
C ARG A 71 -7.59 -20.76 2.98
N ARG A 72 -7.93 -19.66 2.32
CA ARG A 72 -8.70 -19.65 1.08
C ARG A 72 -7.85 -19.07 -0.05
N ARG A 73 -8.19 -19.41 -1.29
CA ARG A 73 -7.55 -18.82 -2.49
C ARG A 73 -7.56 -17.28 -2.43
N ARG A 74 -8.65 -16.68 -1.96
CA ARG A 74 -8.77 -15.22 -1.78
C ARG A 74 -7.72 -14.64 -0.82
N THR A 75 -7.34 -15.36 0.23
CA THR A 75 -6.30 -14.94 1.20
C THR A 75 -4.93 -14.85 0.53
N VAL A 76 -4.64 -15.82 -0.36
CA VAL A 76 -3.38 -15.83 -1.13
C VAL A 76 -3.35 -14.67 -2.11
N ILE A 77 -4.45 -14.41 -2.81
CA ILE A 77 -4.59 -13.28 -3.74
C ILE A 77 -4.43 -11.95 -2.98
N ALA A 78 -5.17 -11.78 -1.88
CA ALA A 78 -5.10 -10.59 -1.03
C ALA A 78 -3.68 -10.35 -0.50
N GLY A 79 -3.03 -11.39 0.01
CA GLY A 79 -1.63 -11.31 0.45
C GLY A 79 -0.67 -10.94 -0.68
N GLY A 80 -0.86 -11.52 -1.87
CA GLY A 80 -0.07 -11.18 -3.07
C GLY A 80 -0.23 -9.71 -3.47
N MET A 81 -1.45 -9.18 -3.47
CA MET A 81 -1.70 -7.76 -3.74
C MET A 81 -0.96 -6.85 -2.76
N VAL A 82 -1.04 -7.13 -1.45
CA VAL A 82 -0.35 -6.34 -0.42
C VAL A 82 1.16 -6.42 -0.60
N VAL A 83 1.71 -7.59 -0.92
CA VAL A 83 3.16 -7.75 -1.16
C VAL A 83 3.62 -6.96 -2.38
N VAL A 84 2.91 -7.04 -3.50
CA VAL A 84 3.25 -6.31 -4.73
C VAL A 84 3.21 -4.80 -4.49
N GLU A 85 2.13 -4.30 -3.90
CA GLU A 85 1.99 -2.88 -3.59
C GLU A 85 3.09 -2.40 -2.63
N THR A 86 3.36 -3.17 -1.59
CA THR A 86 4.45 -2.84 -0.64
C THR A 86 5.80 -2.80 -1.35
N ALA A 87 6.08 -3.74 -2.25
CA ALA A 87 7.32 -3.77 -3.02
C ALA A 87 7.44 -2.54 -3.93
N VAL A 88 6.38 -2.18 -4.65
CA VAL A 88 6.34 -0.96 -5.49
C VAL A 88 6.56 0.29 -4.64
N TYR A 89 5.85 0.41 -3.51
CA TYR A 89 5.97 1.55 -2.61
C TYR A 89 7.37 1.69 -2.02
N VAL A 90 7.96 0.60 -1.51
CA VAL A 90 9.30 0.61 -0.91
C VAL A 90 10.38 0.87 -1.97
N SER A 91 10.27 0.25 -3.16
CA SER A 91 11.23 0.48 -4.25
C SER A 91 11.23 1.91 -4.79
N ASN A 92 10.16 2.66 -4.54
CA ASN A 92 10.02 4.06 -4.94
C ASN A 92 10.17 5.04 -3.76
N ASN A 93 11.05 4.73 -2.81
CA ASN A 93 11.33 5.57 -1.63
C ASN A 93 10.09 5.91 -0.78
N GLN A 94 9.15 4.97 -0.69
CA GLN A 94 7.89 5.15 0.05
C GLN A 94 7.01 6.28 -0.52
N VAL A 95 7.11 6.52 -1.83
CA VAL A 95 6.24 7.42 -2.58
C VAL A 95 5.40 6.60 -3.54
N CYS A 96 4.08 6.82 -3.55
CA CYS A 96 3.20 6.19 -4.55
C CYS A 96 3.59 6.69 -5.95
N PRO A 97 3.78 5.81 -6.96
CA PRO A 97 4.16 6.24 -8.32
C PRO A 97 3.18 7.20 -8.99
N LEU A 98 1.92 7.19 -8.59
CA LEU A 98 0.90 8.10 -9.11
C LEU A 98 1.02 9.52 -8.53
N THR A 99 1.68 9.69 -7.38
CA THR A 99 1.84 10.99 -6.74
C THR A 99 2.61 11.99 -7.60
N PRO A 100 3.84 11.69 -8.07
CA PRO A 100 4.56 12.63 -8.91
C PRO A 100 3.84 12.91 -10.25
N LEU A 101 3.10 11.93 -10.79
CA LEU A 101 2.31 12.15 -12.01
C LEU A 101 1.17 13.15 -11.78
N ALA A 102 0.47 13.06 -10.65
CA ALA A 102 -0.56 14.02 -10.31
C ALA A 102 0.02 15.42 -10.05
N GLU A 103 1.20 15.51 -9.45
CA GLU A 103 1.91 16.77 -9.20
C GLU A 103 2.35 17.45 -10.49
N GLU A 104 2.83 16.69 -11.47
CA GLU A 104 3.17 17.22 -12.81
C GLU A 104 1.94 17.73 -13.57
N LEU A 105 0.76 17.19 -13.31
CA LEU A 105 -0.51 17.63 -13.88
C LEU A 105 -1.19 18.74 -13.05
N GLY A 106 -0.46 19.39 -12.13
CA GLY A 106 -0.93 20.54 -11.40
C GLY A 106 -1.57 20.24 -10.03
N ALA A 107 -1.53 19.01 -9.53
CA ALA A 107 -1.91 18.76 -8.15
C ALA A 107 -0.95 19.44 -7.19
N ALA A 108 -1.46 20.02 -6.11
CA ALA A 108 -0.60 20.53 -5.05
C ALA A 108 0.23 19.39 -4.43
N ARG A 109 1.51 19.66 -4.15
CA ARG A 109 2.45 18.64 -3.66
C ARG A 109 1.93 17.95 -2.41
N GLY A 110 1.89 16.62 -2.46
CA GLY A 110 1.43 15.78 -1.36
C GLY A 110 -0.08 15.65 -1.20
N THR A 111 -0.91 16.21 -2.11
CA THR A 111 -2.38 16.25 -1.96
C THR A 111 -3.11 15.07 -2.62
N VAL A 112 -2.44 14.14 -3.27
CA VAL A 112 -3.11 13.00 -3.90
C VAL A 112 -3.85 12.12 -2.89
N VAL A 113 -3.42 12.18 -1.63
CA VAL A 113 -4.06 11.46 -0.49
C VAL A 113 -5.27 12.23 0.08
N ASP A 114 -5.33 13.55 -0.15
CA ASP A 114 -6.19 14.45 0.64
C ASP A 114 -7.62 14.64 0.11
N ILE A 115 -8.05 13.86 -0.90
CA ILE A 115 -9.37 14.12 -1.52
C ILE A 115 -10.53 13.81 -0.59
N PHE A 116 -10.35 12.87 0.35
CA PHE A 116 -11.42 12.41 1.23
C PHE A 116 -11.02 12.26 2.71
N LEU A 117 -9.76 12.49 3.07
CA LEU A 117 -9.26 12.26 4.42
C LEU A 117 -8.53 13.49 4.95
N PRO A 118 -8.83 13.91 6.20
CA PRO A 118 -8.08 14.97 6.84
C PRO A 118 -6.59 14.59 7.02
N ALA A 119 -5.70 15.55 6.88
CA ALA A 119 -4.24 15.36 6.88
C ALA A 119 -3.70 14.57 8.10
N TRP A 120 -4.35 14.69 9.27
CA TRP A 120 -3.98 13.92 10.46
C TRP A 120 -4.25 12.41 10.29
N ALA A 121 -5.33 12.04 9.60
CA ALA A 121 -5.66 10.65 9.31
C ALA A 121 -4.71 10.08 8.25
N ALA A 122 -4.48 10.83 7.16
CA ALA A 122 -3.58 10.44 6.09
C ALA A 122 -2.16 10.09 6.60
N ARG A 123 -1.64 10.85 7.55
CA ARG A 123 -0.33 10.58 8.19
C ARG A 123 -0.27 9.29 8.99
N ARG A 124 -1.39 8.81 9.52
CA ARG A 124 -1.47 7.57 10.32
C ARG A 124 -1.74 6.33 9.50
N ILE A 125 -2.23 6.49 8.27
CA ILE A 125 -2.56 5.36 7.39
C ILE A 125 -1.39 4.39 7.19
N PRO A 126 -0.17 4.82 6.85
CA PRO A 126 0.94 3.88 6.64
C PRO A 126 1.25 3.05 7.90
N LEU A 127 1.16 3.66 9.08
CA LEU A 127 1.39 2.97 10.34
C LEU A 127 0.28 1.96 10.63
N VAL A 128 -0.98 2.36 10.49
CA VAL A 128 -2.14 1.51 10.76
C VAL A 128 -2.22 0.36 9.75
N ALA A 129 -2.09 0.67 8.46
CA ALA A 129 -2.11 -0.34 7.39
C ALA A 129 -0.92 -1.30 7.49
N GLY A 130 0.27 -0.79 7.77
CA GLY A 130 1.48 -1.60 7.97
C GLY A 130 1.35 -2.54 9.17
N SER A 131 0.85 -2.04 10.31
CA SER A 131 0.60 -2.86 11.50
C SER A 131 -0.45 -3.93 11.24
N ALA A 132 -1.53 -3.60 10.56
CA ALA A 132 -2.60 -4.52 10.20
C ALA A 132 -2.09 -5.61 9.21
N ALA A 133 -1.30 -5.23 8.21
CA ALA A 133 -0.70 -6.16 7.27
C ALA A 133 0.28 -7.12 7.95
N LEU A 134 1.11 -6.61 8.87
CA LEU A 134 2.03 -7.44 9.66
C LEU A 134 1.27 -8.43 10.54
N LEU A 135 0.21 -7.98 11.22
CA LEU A 135 -0.64 -8.85 12.03
C LEU A 135 -1.30 -9.93 11.16
N ALA A 136 -1.84 -9.54 10.00
CA ALA A 136 -2.41 -10.48 9.04
C ALA A 136 -1.38 -11.54 8.60
N LEU A 137 -0.14 -11.14 8.31
CA LEU A 137 0.95 -12.04 7.95
C LEU A 137 1.24 -13.04 9.09
N ILE A 138 1.41 -12.56 10.31
CA ILE A 138 1.69 -13.40 11.49
C ILE A 138 0.58 -14.43 11.69
N LEU A 139 -0.68 -14.02 11.65
CA LEU A 139 -1.82 -14.91 11.83
C LEU A 139 -1.89 -15.99 10.74
N ASN A 140 -1.68 -15.62 9.48
CA ASN A 140 -1.70 -16.57 8.36
C ASN A 140 -0.51 -17.53 8.41
N VAL A 141 0.69 -17.09 8.79
CA VAL A 141 1.87 -17.95 8.98
C VAL A 141 1.64 -18.93 10.13
N ARG A 142 1.04 -18.49 11.25
CA ARG A 142 0.67 -19.40 12.35
C ARG A 142 -0.32 -20.46 11.89
N ALA A 143 -1.36 -20.08 11.17
CA ALA A 143 -2.35 -21.02 10.62
C ALA A 143 -1.71 -22.05 9.69
N LEU A 144 -0.71 -21.68 8.89
CA LEU A 144 0.07 -22.60 8.07
C LEU A 144 0.84 -23.64 8.88
N ARG A 145 1.54 -23.19 9.91
CA ARG A 145 2.36 -24.06 10.77
C ARG A 145 1.51 -25.07 11.51
N THR A 146 0.35 -24.68 12.03
CA THR A 146 -0.57 -25.59 12.74
C THR A 146 -1.17 -26.63 11.81
N SER A 147 -1.58 -26.27 10.60
CA SER A 147 -2.10 -27.19 9.60
C SER A 147 -1.06 -28.22 9.15
N SER A 148 0.19 -27.80 8.96
CA SER A 148 1.30 -28.68 8.57
C SER A 148 1.66 -29.69 9.69
N ALA A 149 1.61 -29.26 10.94
CA ALA A 149 1.86 -30.12 12.10
C ALA A 149 0.78 -31.21 12.27
N ALA A 150 -0.49 -30.84 12.07
CA ALA A 150 -1.61 -31.79 12.12
C ALA A 150 -1.52 -32.86 11.00
N SER A 151 -1.16 -32.45 9.78
CA SER A 151 -0.98 -33.37 8.66
C SER A 151 0.16 -34.38 8.87
N ARG A 152 1.26 -33.95 9.51
CA ARG A 152 2.40 -34.84 9.85
C ARG A 152 2.03 -35.88 10.90
N ARG A 153 1.24 -35.51 11.91
CA ARG A 153 0.77 -36.45 12.95
C ARG A 153 -0.14 -37.54 12.38
N HIS A 154 -0.94 -37.24 11.39
CA HIS A 154 -1.85 -38.24 10.76
C HIS A 154 -1.13 -39.19 9.81
N LYS A 155 0.05 -38.80 9.29
CA LYS A 155 0.89 -39.67 8.42
C LYS A 155 1.86 -40.56 9.19
N SER A 156 2.00 -40.45 10.50
CA SER A 156 2.84 -41.38 11.26
C SER A 156 2.14 -42.73 11.39
N PRO A 157 2.65 -43.83 10.78
CA PRO A 157 2.01 -45.16 10.87
C PRO A 157 2.07 -45.62 12.32
N ARG A 158 0.91 -46.05 12.87
CA ARG A 158 0.87 -46.78 14.13
C ARG A 158 1.78 -48.03 13.93
N ARG A 159 2.91 -48.06 14.63
CA ARG A 159 3.67 -49.29 14.75
C ARG A 159 2.76 -50.36 15.35
N PRO A 160 2.50 -51.51 14.68
CA PRO A 160 1.83 -52.61 15.33
C PRO A 160 2.72 -53.13 16.46
N ARG A 161 2.12 -53.39 17.61
CA ARG A 161 2.76 -54.10 18.72
C ARG A 161 2.84 -55.57 18.42
#